data_059598aee9e30e932046ab553ee3f691
#
_entry.id   059598aee9e30e932046ab553ee3f691
#
_cell.length_a   1.000
_cell.length_b   1.000
_cell.length_c   1.000
_cell.angle_alpha   90.00
_cell.angle_beta   90.00
_cell.angle_gamma   90.00
#
_symmetry.space_group_name_H-M   'P 1'
#
loop_
_entity.id
_entity.type
_entity.pdbx_description
1 polymer ?
#
loop_
_entity_poly.entity_id
_entity_poly.type
_entity_poly.pdbx_seq_one_letter_code
_entity_poly.pdbx_strand_id
1 'polypeptide(L)'
;SVVIGLGGGSALDVAKMAAVVAASHHTAEAYALMHHPLPQRTAKLVMLPTTAGTGAEVTRTAIFTDSENHKVWAWGDALAADLVILDPELTCTLPPSLTAATGLDAMVHAIEACTVKSSHPFVHATGLHAIRLIFQNLTKAIDRPQDLSARGNLLMASTLAGLAIDGAGTGLAHAIGHALGTIAGIHHGRAVVLALDVIFPKNATTAIEIHAEIAAALD
;
A
#
# COMPACT_ATOMS: atom_id res chain seq x y z
N SER A 1 8.68 25.15 -4.09
CA SER A 1 9.15 23.94 -4.81
C SER A 1 8.08 22.86 -4.79
N VAL A 2 8.09 21.97 -5.79
CA VAL A 2 7.21 20.81 -5.90
C VAL A 2 8.06 19.57 -6.16
N VAL A 3 7.76 18.48 -5.48
CA VAL A 3 8.29 17.15 -5.77
C VAL A 3 7.14 16.32 -6.32
N ILE A 4 7.36 15.67 -7.46
CA ILE A 4 6.37 14.81 -8.12
C ILE A 4 6.87 13.38 -8.07
N GLY A 5 6.13 12.50 -7.39
CA GLY A 5 6.33 11.06 -7.39
C GLY A 5 5.48 10.43 -8.49
N LEU A 6 6.12 9.84 -9.50
CA LEU A 6 5.47 9.10 -10.58
C LEU A 6 6.04 7.69 -10.62
N GLY A 7 5.23 6.67 -10.37
CA GLY A 7 5.67 5.28 -10.43
C GLY A 7 4.94 4.37 -9.45
N GLY A 8 5.48 3.18 -9.21
CA GLY A 8 5.01 2.27 -8.18
C GLY A 8 5.47 2.70 -6.78
N GLY A 9 5.10 1.93 -5.75
CA GLY A 9 5.34 2.28 -4.35
C GLY A 9 6.77 2.75 -4.04
N SER A 10 7.79 2.03 -4.52
CA SER A 10 9.19 2.42 -4.27
C SER A 10 9.55 3.79 -4.82
N ALA A 11 9.04 4.15 -6.02
CA ALA A 11 9.29 5.48 -6.60
C ALA A 11 8.56 6.57 -5.81
N LEU A 12 7.34 6.28 -5.35
CA LEU A 12 6.57 7.21 -4.51
C LEU A 12 7.25 7.42 -3.16
N ASP A 13 7.75 6.36 -2.53
CA ASP A 13 8.45 6.43 -1.25
C ASP A 13 9.78 7.20 -1.36
N VAL A 14 10.52 7.01 -2.46
CA VAL A 14 11.71 7.84 -2.75
C VAL A 14 11.34 9.31 -2.91
N ALA A 15 10.24 9.63 -3.60
CA ALA A 15 9.78 11.00 -3.75
C ALA A 15 9.39 11.64 -2.41
N LYS A 16 8.73 10.90 -1.51
CA LYS A 16 8.44 11.33 -0.14
C LYS A 16 9.71 11.68 0.62
N MET A 17 10.67 10.73 0.63
CA MET A 17 11.94 10.95 1.34
C MET A 17 12.76 12.09 0.71
N ALA A 18 12.79 12.22 -0.62
CA ALA A 18 13.44 13.33 -1.29
C ALA A 18 12.86 14.70 -0.88
N ALA A 19 11.52 14.79 -0.78
CA ALA A 19 10.86 16.02 -0.34
C ALA A 19 11.17 16.38 1.12
N VAL A 20 11.34 15.39 1.99
CA VAL A 20 11.70 15.56 3.40
C VAL A 20 13.18 15.94 3.54
N VAL A 21 14.08 15.19 2.87
CA VAL A 21 15.54 15.40 2.95
C VAL A 21 15.93 16.75 2.36
N ALA A 22 15.23 17.25 1.34
CA ALA A 22 15.46 18.57 0.77
C ALA A 22 15.29 19.74 1.77
N ALA A 23 14.60 19.51 2.89
CA ALA A 23 14.43 20.47 3.98
C ALA A 23 15.35 20.19 5.18
N SER A 24 16.33 19.30 5.03
CA SER A 24 17.17 18.77 6.10
C SER A 24 18.65 18.86 5.78
N HIS A 25 19.48 18.75 6.82
CA HIS A 25 20.93 18.52 6.71
C HIS A 25 21.31 17.04 6.91
N HIS A 26 20.33 16.16 7.14
CA HIS A 26 20.55 14.74 7.34
C HIS A 26 20.23 13.95 6.06
N THR A 27 20.81 12.76 5.94
CA THR A 27 20.45 11.77 4.91
C THR A 27 19.11 11.10 5.24
N ALA A 28 18.52 10.39 4.28
CA ALA A 28 17.29 9.63 4.50
C ALA A 28 17.42 8.60 5.63
N GLU A 29 18.59 7.97 5.75
CA GLU A 29 18.88 6.95 6.77
C GLU A 29 18.76 7.46 8.20
N ALA A 30 19.05 8.75 8.43
CA ALA A 30 18.92 9.36 9.76
C ALA A 30 17.46 9.32 10.27
N TYR A 31 16.48 9.23 9.36
CA TYR A 31 15.05 9.16 9.68
C TYR A 31 14.51 7.73 9.74
N ALA A 32 15.33 6.73 9.39
CA ALA A 32 14.94 5.33 9.43
C ALA A 32 14.53 4.94 10.86
N LEU A 33 13.48 4.10 10.94
CA LEU A 33 12.97 3.56 12.20
C LEU A 33 12.69 4.64 13.27
N MET A 34 12.39 5.86 12.82
CA MET A 34 12.11 7.03 13.68
C MET A 34 13.28 7.45 14.59
N HIS A 35 14.54 7.18 14.21
CA HIS A 35 15.70 7.59 14.96
C HIS A 35 15.78 9.11 15.12
N HIS A 36 15.37 9.88 14.10
CA HIS A 36 15.19 11.33 14.18
C HIS A 36 13.76 11.70 13.78
N PRO A 37 13.19 12.76 14.37
CA PRO A 37 11.91 13.29 13.92
C PRO A 37 12.04 13.86 12.51
N LEU A 38 11.05 13.61 11.67
CA LEU A 38 11.02 14.17 10.32
C LEU A 38 10.92 15.69 10.39
N PRO A 39 11.72 16.45 9.59
CA PRO A 39 11.61 17.89 9.50
C PRO A 39 10.30 18.29 8.81
N GLN A 40 9.85 19.52 9.09
CA GLN A 40 8.73 20.07 8.34
C GLN A 40 9.13 20.27 6.88
N ARG A 41 8.40 19.65 5.98
CA ARG A 41 8.63 19.72 4.54
C ARG A 41 8.30 21.13 4.00
N THR A 42 9.14 21.64 3.11
CA THR A 42 8.94 22.94 2.44
C THR A 42 8.43 22.80 1.01
N ALA A 43 8.69 21.66 0.36
CA ALA A 43 8.20 21.36 -0.97
C ALA A 43 6.79 20.74 -0.92
N LYS A 44 5.93 21.09 -1.87
CA LYS A 44 4.68 20.36 -2.10
C LYS A 44 4.97 18.98 -2.68
N LEU A 45 4.16 18.00 -2.32
CA LEU A 45 4.32 16.62 -2.74
C LEU A 45 3.09 16.17 -3.54
N VAL A 46 3.32 15.83 -4.81
CA VAL A 46 2.28 15.34 -5.73
C VAL A 46 2.58 13.90 -6.08
N MET A 47 1.60 13.00 -5.93
CA MET A 47 1.78 11.57 -6.17
C MET A 47 0.90 11.06 -7.31
N LEU A 48 1.53 10.35 -8.25
CA LEU A 48 0.88 9.69 -9.39
C LEU A 48 1.28 8.22 -9.40
N PRO A 49 0.47 7.31 -8.82
CA PRO A 49 0.78 5.88 -8.81
C PRO A 49 0.60 5.27 -10.22
N THR A 50 1.54 4.40 -10.61
CA THR A 50 1.45 3.60 -11.84
C THR A 50 1.14 2.13 -11.56
N THR A 51 0.93 1.78 -10.29
CA THR A 51 0.49 0.46 -9.81
C THR A 51 -0.67 0.62 -8.85
N ALA A 52 -1.61 -0.30 -8.87
CA ALA A 52 -2.72 -0.36 -7.94
C ALA A 52 -2.42 -1.44 -6.88
N GLY A 53 -1.76 -1.08 -5.78
CA GLY A 53 -1.34 -2.09 -4.81
C GLY A 53 -0.92 -1.50 -3.46
N THR A 54 0.16 -0.75 -3.44
CA THR A 54 0.82 -0.33 -2.20
C THR A 54 0.07 0.74 -1.40
N GLY A 55 -0.77 1.55 -2.06
CA GLY A 55 -1.38 2.72 -1.41
C GLY A 55 -0.38 3.79 -0.96
N ALA A 56 0.87 3.71 -1.44
CA ALA A 56 1.94 4.61 -1.01
C ALA A 56 1.63 6.09 -1.27
N GLU A 57 0.76 6.38 -2.23
CA GLU A 57 0.33 7.75 -2.56
C GLU A 57 -0.43 8.45 -1.43
N VAL A 58 -1.03 7.69 -0.50
CA VAL A 58 -1.84 8.25 0.60
C VAL A 58 -1.30 7.91 1.98
N THR A 59 -0.33 7.01 2.11
CA THR A 59 0.23 6.65 3.41
C THR A 59 1.28 7.66 3.89
N ARG A 60 1.37 7.82 5.21
CA ARG A 60 2.43 8.59 5.90
C ARG A 60 3.67 7.74 6.19
N THR A 61 3.83 6.65 5.49
CA THR A 61 4.99 5.76 5.58
C THR A 61 5.79 5.85 4.30
N ALA A 62 7.12 5.81 4.40
CA ALA A 62 8.02 5.59 3.28
C ALA A 62 8.93 4.41 3.60
N ILE A 63 9.01 3.43 2.68
CA ILE A 63 9.87 2.26 2.79
C ILE A 63 11.01 2.41 1.79
N PHE A 64 12.24 2.34 2.27
CA PHE A 64 13.44 2.48 1.43
C PHE A 64 14.52 1.50 1.88
N THR A 65 15.56 1.38 1.08
CA THR A 65 16.70 0.50 1.38
C THR A 65 17.85 1.38 1.86
N ASP A 66 18.45 1.02 2.99
CA ASP A 66 19.62 1.69 3.55
C ASP A 66 20.93 1.28 2.84
N SER A 67 22.05 1.87 3.25
CA SER A 67 23.38 1.57 2.71
C SER A 67 23.85 0.14 2.98
N GLU A 68 23.26 -0.56 3.93
CA GLU A 68 23.55 -1.96 4.28
C GLU A 68 22.60 -2.95 3.58
N ASN A 69 21.78 -2.47 2.64
CA ASN A 69 20.77 -3.26 1.92
C ASN A 69 19.62 -3.78 2.80
N HIS A 70 19.35 -3.17 3.93
CA HIS A 70 18.18 -3.47 4.74
C HIS A 70 16.99 -2.62 4.32
N LYS A 71 15.81 -3.24 4.26
CA LYS A 71 14.56 -2.49 4.13
C LYS A 71 14.21 -1.82 5.45
N VAL A 72 14.19 -0.49 5.44
CA VAL A 72 13.84 0.36 6.57
C VAL A 72 12.64 1.24 6.22
N TRP A 73 12.02 1.82 7.23
CA TRP A 73 10.86 2.69 7.05
C TRP A 73 11.03 3.98 7.85
N ALA A 74 10.38 5.04 7.36
CA ALA A 74 10.13 6.28 8.08
C ALA A 74 8.62 6.53 8.12
N TRP A 75 8.14 7.18 9.18
CA TRP A 75 6.73 7.49 9.35
C TRP A 75 6.53 8.90 9.91
N GLY A 76 5.52 9.61 9.42
CA GLY A 76 5.11 10.90 9.96
C GLY A 76 4.39 11.78 8.94
N ASP A 77 3.73 12.82 9.43
CA ASP A 77 2.88 13.72 8.64
C ASP A 77 3.62 14.42 7.49
N ALA A 78 4.94 14.62 7.63
CA ALA A 78 5.76 15.19 6.57
C ALA A 78 5.83 14.33 5.29
N LEU A 79 5.46 13.05 5.37
CA LEU A 79 5.41 12.12 4.24
C LEU A 79 4.05 12.09 3.53
N ALA A 80 3.02 12.74 4.10
CA ALA A 80 1.70 12.81 3.47
C ALA A 80 1.76 13.63 2.18
N ALA A 81 1.12 13.15 1.11
CA ALA A 81 1.00 13.89 -0.13
C ALA A 81 0.07 15.11 0.02
N ASP A 82 0.39 16.22 -0.67
CA ASP A 82 -0.53 17.36 -0.78
C ASP A 82 -1.60 17.15 -1.86
N LEU A 83 -1.26 16.34 -2.87
CA LEU A 83 -2.16 16.01 -3.98
C LEU A 83 -1.85 14.60 -4.49
N VAL A 84 -2.91 13.83 -4.73
CA VAL A 84 -2.84 12.51 -5.37
C VAL A 84 -3.65 12.58 -6.67
N ILE A 85 -3.06 12.10 -7.76
CA ILE A 85 -3.71 12.02 -9.07
C ILE A 85 -3.79 10.54 -9.44
N LEU A 86 -4.99 10.02 -9.53
CA LEU A 86 -5.27 8.64 -9.92
C LEU A 86 -5.65 8.60 -11.40
N ASP A 87 -4.66 8.37 -12.25
CA ASP A 87 -4.85 8.25 -13.69
C ASP A 87 -4.75 6.78 -14.10
N PRO A 88 -5.87 6.14 -14.51
CA PRO A 88 -5.87 4.74 -14.90
C PRO A 88 -5.01 4.44 -16.13
N GLU A 89 -4.78 5.39 -17.02
CA GLU A 89 -3.96 5.20 -18.21
C GLU A 89 -2.51 4.84 -17.84
N LEU A 90 -2.00 5.38 -16.74
CA LEU A 90 -0.66 5.11 -16.23
C LEU A 90 -0.46 3.65 -15.79
N THR A 91 -1.55 2.89 -15.61
CA THR A 91 -1.49 1.47 -15.20
C THR A 91 -1.67 0.49 -16.36
N CYS A 92 -2.06 0.96 -17.56
CA CYS A 92 -2.42 0.10 -18.69
C CYS A 92 -1.28 -0.75 -19.24
N THR A 93 -0.03 -0.31 -19.06
CA THR A 93 1.18 -1.04 -19.51
C THR A 93 1.70 -2.03 -18.47
N LEU A 94 1.08 -2.08 -17.28
CA LEU A 94 1.50 -3.00 -16.22
C LEU A 94 1.24 -4.46 -16.67
N PRO A 95 2.23 -5.35 -16.62
CA PRO A 95 2.05 -6.75 -16.97
C PRO A 95 0.95 -7.44 -16.13
N PRO A 96 0.21 -8.41 -16.71
CA PRO A 96 -0.85 -9.13 -15.99
C PRO A 96 -0.40 -9.72 -14.65
N SER A 97 0.81 -10.28 -14.59
CA SER A 97 1.38 -10.86 -13.37
C SER A 97 1.63 -9.82 -12.28
N LEU A 98 2.05 -8.60 -12.64
CA LEU A 98 2.21 -7.50 -11.70
C LEU A 98 0.87 -6.88 -11.32
N THR A 99 -0.07 -6.76 -12.27
CA THR A 99 -1.45 -6.34 -11.97
C THR A 99 -2.08 -7.26 -10.92
N ALA A 100 -1.92 -8.58 -11.09
CA ALA A 100 -2.41 -9.56 -10.12
C ALA A 100 -1.71 -9.41 -8.75
N ALA A 101 -0.38 -9.35 -8.74
CA ALA A 101 0.39 -9.28 -7.50
C ALA A 101 0.11 -8.00 -6.72
N THR A 102 0.03 -6.85 -7.39
CA THR A 102 -0.25 -5.58 -6.71
C THR A 102 -1.72 -5.47 -6.28
N GLY A 103 -2.68 -5.90 -7.11
CA GLY A 103 -4.09 -5.89 -6.72
C GLY A 103 -4.39 -6.82 -5.54
N LEU A 104 -3.74 -7.97 -5.47
CA LEU A 104 -3.85 -8.87 -4.32
C LEU A 104 -3.13 -8.31 -3.09
N ASP A 105 -2.02 -7.55 -3.25
CA ASP A 105 -1.39 -6.82 -2.17
C ASP A 105 -2.37 -5.83 -1.52
N ALA A 106 -3.05 -5.01 -2.33
CA ALA A 106 -4.10 -4.12 -1.86
C ALA A 106 -5.26 -4.87 -1.17
N MET A 107 -5.62 -6.08 -1.65
CA MET A 107 -6.61 -6.93 -1.00
C MET A 107 -6.15 -7.33 0.41
N VAL A 108 -4.89 -7.77 0.56
CA VAL A 108 -4.33 -8.14 1.86
C VAL A 108 -4.25 -6.94 2.79
N HIS A 109 -3.83 -5.76 2.27
CA HIS A 109 -3.85 -4.51 3.03
C HIS A 109 -5.24 -4.24 3.63
N ALA A 110 -6.28 -4.29 2.79
CA ALA A 110 -7.64 -4.02 3.22
C ALA A 110 -8.16 -5.04 4.24
N ILE A 111 -7.90 -6.34 4.02
CA ILE A 111 -8.30 -7.41 4.95
C ILE A 111 -7.59 -7.24 6.29
N GLU A 112 -6.26 -7.06 6.28
CA GLU A 112 -5.50 -6.91 7.53
C GLU A 112 -5.89 -5.65 8.28
N ALA A 113 -6.01 -4.50 7.62
CA ALA A 113 -6.45 -3.27 8.27
C ALA A 113 -7.81 -3.43 8.97
N CYS A 114 -8.75 -4.16 8.36
CA CYS A 114 -10.04 -4.44 8.97
C CYS A 114 -9.95 -5.40 10.17
N THR A 115 -8.95 -6.28 10.20
CA THR A 115 -8.90 -7.39 11.19
C THR A 115 -7.89 -7.17 12.31
N VAL A 116 -7.00 -6.19 12.24
CA VAL A 116 -6.06 -5.87 13.31
C VAL A 116 -6.75 -5.20 14.51
N LYS A 117 -6.12 -5.30 15.68
CA LYS A 117 -6.69 -4.78 16.94
C LYS A 117 -6.91 -3.26 16.96
N SER A 118 -6.14 -2.52 16.16
CA SER A 118 -6.23 -1.06 15.99
C SER A 118 -7.31 -0.62 15.01
N SER A 119 -8.05 -1.56 14.41
CA SER A 119 -9.11 -1.26 13.45
C SER A 119 -10.27 -0.50 14.09
N HIS A 120 -10.95 0.31 13.29
CA HIS A 120 -12.05 1.18 13.73
C HIS A 120 -13.01 1.47 12.55
N PRO A 121 -14.19 2.08 12.79
CA PRO A 121 -15.24 2.22 11.76
C PRO A 121 -14.82 2.89 10.46
N PHE A 122 -13.92 3.88 10.47
CA PHE A 122 -13.40 4.49 9.25
C PHE A 122 -12.58 3.50 8.43
N VAL A 123 -11.76 2.68 9.09
CA VAL A 123 -10.96 1.63 8.45
C VAL A 123 -11.87 0.56 7.82
N HIS A 124 -12.93 0.15 8.53
CA HIS A 124 -13.92 -0.78 7.98
C HIS A 124 -14.60 -0.20 6.74
N ALA A 125 -15.02 1.06 6.77
CA ALA A 125 -15.68 1.70 5.63
C ALA A 125 -14.78 1.75 4.39
N THR A 126 -13.50 2.10 4.55
CA THR A 126 -12.54 2.16 3.44
C THR A 126 -12.07 0.78 3.00
N GLY A 127 -11.72 -0.10 3.94
CA GLY A 127 -11.19 -1.44 3.67
C GLY A 127 -12.22 -2.36 3.02
N LEU A 128 -13.46 -2.43 3.52
CA LEU A 128 -14.51 -3.27 2.93
C LEU A 128 -14.89 -2.78 1.52
N HIS A 129 -14.87 -1.46 1.28
CA HIS A 129 -15.11 -0.94 -0.06
C HIS A 129 -13.95 -1.27 -1.01
N ALA A 130 -12.70 -1.20 -0.53
CA ALA A 130 -11.52 -1.62 -1.29
C ALA A 130 -11.61 -3.10 -1.69
N ILE A 131 -11.95 -3.99 -0.75
CA ILE A 131 -12.13 -5.43 -0.99
C ILE A 131 -13.14 -5.67 -2.12
N ARG A 132 -14.31 -5.02 -2.05
CA ARG A 132 -15.35 -5.14 -3.09
C ARG A 132 -14.85 -4.69 -4.45
N LEU A 133 -14.22 -3.53 -4.53
CA LEU A 133 -13.70 -3.00 -5.81
C LEU A 133 -12.64 -3.92 -6.41
N ILE A 134 -11.71 -4.45 -5.59
CA ILE A 134 -10.67 -5.37 -6.07
C ILE A 134 -11.31 -6.65 -6.60
N PHE A 135 -12.21 -7.26 -5.83
CA PHE A 135 -12.88 -8.49 -6.22
C PHE A 135 -13.61 -8.35 -7.56
N GLN A 136 -14.32 -7.25 -7.75
CA GLN A 136 -15.11 -7.01 -8.96
C GLN A 136 -14.28 -6.66 -10.20
N ASN A 137 -13.05 -6.15 -10.03
CA ASN A 137 -12.30 -5.53 -11.11
C ASN A 137 -10.93 -6.17 -11.41
N LEU A 138 -10.33 -6.93 -10.47
CA LEU A 138 -8.96 -7.45 -10.64
C LEU A 138 -8.85 -8.37 -11.87
N THR A 139 -9.72 -9.37 -11.98
CA THR A 139 -9.73 -10.29 -13.13
C THR A 139 -9.99 -9.54 -14.43
N LYS A 140 -10.91 -8.56 -14.43
CA LYS A 140 -11.18 -7.73 -15.62
C LYS A 140 -9.94 -6.95 -16.09
N ALA A 141 -9.21 -6.34 -15.14
CA ALA A 141 -8.01 -5.59 -15.49
C ALA A 141 -6.85 -6.48 -15.94
N ILE A 142 -6.80 -7.74 -15.47
CA ILE A 142 -5.83 -8.75 -15.94
C ILE A 142 -6.16 -9.17 -17.36
N ASP A 143 -7.41 -9.54 -17.63
CA ASP A 143 -7.87 -10.07 -18.91
C ASP A 143 -7.97 -8.99 -20.00
N ARG A 144 -8.28 -7.76 -19.59
CA ARG A 144 -8.46 -6.59 -20.45
C ARG A 144 -7.60 -5.41 -19.95
N PRO A 145 -6.28 -5.42 -20.22
CA PRO A 145 -5.35 -4.42 -19.66
C PRO A 145 -5.68 -2.97 -19.99
N GLN A 146 -6.42 -2.73 -21.07
CA GLN A 146 -6.86 -1.40 -21.53
C GLN A 146 -8.25 -0.99 -21.03
N ASP A 147 -8.89 -1.77 -20.16
CA ASP A 147 -10.17 -1.40 -19.53
C ASP A 147 -9.91 -0.33 -18.45
N LEU A 148 -10.01 0.94 -18.86
CA LEU A 148 -9.76 2.11 -17.99
C LEU A 148 -10.71 2.14 -16.79
N SER A 149 -11.94 1.62 -16.93
CA SER A 149 -12.88 1.55 -15.81
C SER A 149 -12.38 0.57 -14.74
N ALA A 150 -11.99 -0.64 -15.14
CA ALA A 150 -11.43 -1.64 -14.22
C ALA A 150 -10.12 -1.15 -13.60
N ARG A 151 -9.23 -0.51 -14.38
CA ARG A 151 -7.98 0.09 -13.89
C ARG A 151 -8.23 1.20 -12.88
N GLY A 152 -9.16 2.12 -13.18
CA GLY A 152 -9.54 3.21 -12.28
C GLY A 152 -10.13 2.71 -10.96
N ASN A 153 -10.98 1.68 -11.02
CA ASN A 153 -11.53 1.04 -9.83
C ASN A 153 -10.44 0.37 -8.98
N LEU A 154 -9.43 -0.25 -9.60
CA LEU A 154 -8.30 -0.82 -8.86
C LEU A 154 -7.41 0.25 -8.23
N LEU A 155 -7.13 1.37 -8.92
CA LEU A 155 -6.41 2.49 -8.33
C LEU A 155 -7.15 3.05 -7.11
N MET A 156 -8.46 3.30 -7.25
CA MET A 156 -9.29 3.73 -6.14
C MET A 156 -9.26 2.74 -4.98
N ALA A 157 -9.37 1.44 -5.27
CA ALA A 157 -9.31 0.39 -4.26
C ALA A 157 -7.96 0.35 -3.53
N SER A 158 -6.85 0.47 -4.27
CA SER A 158 -5.50 0.56 -3.69
C SER A 158 -5.36 1.77 -2.77
N THR A 159 -5.85 2.93 -3.20
CA THR A 159 -5.86 4.16 -2.40
C THR A 159 -6.70 3.99 -1.12
N LEU A 160 -7.90 3.40 -1.22
CA LEU A 160 -8.74 3.11 -0.05
C LEU A 160 -8.09 2.12 0.92
N ALA A 161 -7.44 1.07 0.39
CA ALA A 161 -6.65 0.14 1.20
C ALA A 161 -5.45 0.84 1.87
N GLY A 162 -4.80 1.76 1.14
CA GLY A 162 -3.72 2.62 1.66
C GLY A 162 -4.19 3.48 2.84
N LEU A 163 -5.36 4.13 2.72
CA LEU A 163 -5.97 4.89 3.83
C LEU A 163 -6.32 3.98 5.02
N ALA A 164 -6.78 2.76 4.75
CA ALA A 164 -7.09 1.80 5.80
C ALA A 164 -5.84 1.39 6.59
N ILE A 165 -4.74 1.03 5.92
CA ILE A 165 -3.49 0.68 6.61
C ILE A 165 -2.80 1.88 7.25
N ASP A 166 -2.94 3.08 6.71
CA ASP A 166 -2.41 4.28 7.37
C ASP A 166 -3.13 4.57 8.70
N GLY A 167 -4.42 4.20 8.79
CA GLY A 167 -5.24 4.33 10.00
C GLY A 167 -5.04 3.23 11.02
N ALA A 168 -4.82 1.98 10.60
CA ALA A 168 -4.81 0.81 11.49
C ALA A 168 -3.51 -0.01 11.45
N GLY A 169 -2.68 0.18 10.44
CA GLY A 169 -1.51 -0.66 10.19
C GLY A 169 -1.85 -1.95 9.45
N THR A 170 -0.82 -2.78 9.28
CA THR A 170 -0.92 -4.13 8.70
C THR A 170 -0.79 -5.19 9.79
N GLY A 171 -1.02 -6.45 9.42
CA GLY A 171 -1.01 -7.57 10.36
C GLY A 171 0.12 -8.58 10.11
N LEU A 172 -0.17 -9.82 10.48
CA LEU A 172 0.82 -10.91 10.45
C LEU A 172 1.19 -11.34 9.03
N ALA A 173 0.27 -11.23 8.04
CA ALA A 173 0.58 -11.56 6.65
C ALA A 173 1.67 -10.66 6.09
N HIS A 174 1.62 -9.36 6.36
CA HIS A 174 2.67 -8.43 5.96
C HIS A 174 3.98 -8.68 6.72
N ALA A 175 3.94 -8.96 8.02
CA ALA A 175 5.14 -9.28 8.78
C ALA A 175 5.88 -10.50 8.21
N ILE A 176 5.15 -11.58 7.90
CA ILE A 176 5.70 -12.80 7.27
C ILE A 176 6.12 -12.50 5.83
N GLY A 177 5.29 -11.76 5.06
CA GLY A 177 5.56 -11.41 3.67
C GLY A 177 6.84 -10.60 3.49
N HIS A 178 7.13 -9.67 4.38
CA HIS A 178 8.40 -8.93 4.40
C HIS A 178 9.59 -9.87 4.62
N ALA A 179 9.49 -10.80 5.57
CA ALA A 179 10.54 -11.78 5.81
C ALA A 179 10.76 -12.69 4.59
N LEU A 180 9.69 -13.20 3.97
CA LEU A 180 9.75 -14.01 2.76
C LEU A 180 10.38 -13.24 1.59
N GLY A 181 10.01 -11.98 1.42
CA GLY A 181 10.59 -11.12 0.39
C GLY A 181 12.08 -10.91 0.57
N THR A 182 12.53 -10.68 1.82
CA THR A 182 13.94 -10.44 2.15
C THR A 182 14.78 -11.72 2.04
N ILE A 183 14.30 -12.83 2.58
CA ILE A 183 15.09 -14.08 2.70
C ILE A 183 15.05 -14.89 1.41
N ALA A 184 13.88 -14.98 0.77
CA ALA A 184 13.65 -15.84 -0.40
C ALA A 184 13.55 -15.10 -1.72
N GLY A 185 13.67 -13.76 -1.74
CA GLY A 185 13.57 -12.95 -2.95
C GLY A 185 12.18 -12.99 -3.62
N ILE A 186 11.14 -13.35 -2.89
CA ILE A 186 9.77 -13.44 -3.42
C ILE A 186 9.22 -12.01 -3.59
N HIS A 187 8.58 -11.74 -4.73
CA HIS A 187 7.90 -10.46 -4.96
C HIS A 187 6.90 -10.15 -3.83
N HIS A 188 6.94 -8.93 -3.29
CA HIS A 188 6.19 -8.54 -2.08
C HIS A 188 4.72 -8.95 -2.11
N GLY A 189 3.96 -8.53 -3.14
CA GLY A 189 2.54 -8.85 -3.25
C GLY A 189 2.25 -10.37 -3.29
N ARG A 190 3.16 -11.18 -3.87
CA ARG A 190 3.02 -12.64 -3.81
C ARG A 190 3.32 -13.20 -2.42
N ALA A 191 4.33 -12.65 -1.75
CA ALA A 191 4.74 -13.09 -0.43
C ALA A 191 3.64 -12.86 0.62
N VAL A 192 3.00 -11.69 0.59
CA VAL A 192 1.92 -11.37 1.55
C VAL A 192 0.66 -12.21 1.30
N VAL A 193 0.34 -12.54 0.05
CA VAL A 193 -0.78 -13.42 -0.29
C VAL A 193 -0.53 -14.84 0.22
N LEU A 194 0.66 -15.38 -0.01
CA LEU A 194 1.04 -16.70 0.51
C LEU A 194 0.97 -16.75 2.05
N ALA A 195 1.42 -15.67 2.69
CA ALA A 195 1.34 -15.57 4.14
C ALA A 195 -0.12 -15.50 4.63
N LEU A 196 -0.97 -14.69 3.95
CA LEU A 196 -2.39 -14.60 4.29
C LEU A 196 -3.08 -15.95 4.18
N ASP A 197 -2.85 -16.70 3.10
CA ASP A 197 -3.47 -18.02 2.88
C ASP A 197 -3.23 -18.97 4.07
N VAL A 198 -2.02 -18.96 4.62
CA VAL A 198 -1.66 -19.80 5.78
C VAL A 198 -2.33 -19.32 7.08
N ILE A 199 -2.38 -18.01 7.31
CA ILE A 199 -2.88 -17.47 8.59
C ILE A 199 -4.39 -17.23 8.61
N PHE A 200 -5.02 -17.11 7.44
CA PHE A 200 -6.43 -16.74 7.29
C PHE A 200 -7.39 -17.64 8.08
N PRO A 201 -7.27 -18.99 8.04
CA PRO A 201 -8.18 -19.87 8.78
C PRO A 201 -8.19 -19.59 10.28
N LYS A 202 -7.01 -19.27 10.85
CA LYS A 202 -6.89 -18.94 12.28
C LYS A 202 -7.46 -17.56 12.57
N ASN A 203 -7.18 -16.57 11.74
CA ASN A 203 -7.69 -15.22 11.92
C ASN A 203 -9.22 -15.18 11.83
N ALA A 204 -9.81 -15.90 10.86
CA ALA A 204 -11.24 -15.98 10.67
C ALA A 204 -11.99 -16.53 11.90
N THR A 205 -11.39 -17.47 12.63
CA THR A 205 -11.99 -18.00 13.86
C THR A 205 -11.88 -17.07 15.06
N THR A 206 -10.95 -16.11 15.05
CA THR A 206 -10.74 -15.18 16.17
C THR A 206 -11.45 -13.84 15.99
N ALA A 207 -11.81 -13.47 14.76
CA ALA A 207 -12.46 -12.20 14.42
C ALA A 207 -13.67 -12.46 13.49
N ILE A 208 -14.63 -13.27 13.96
CA ILE A 208 -15.73 -13.81 13.15
C ILE A 208 -16.58 -12.71 12.54
N GLU A 209 -16.94 -11.67 13.30
CA GLU A 209 -17.85 -10.62 12.87
C GLU A 209 -17.29 -9.86 11.66
N ILE A 210 -16.06 -9.38 11.74
CA ILE A 210 -15.44 -8.64 10.63
C ILE A 210 -15.17 -9.54 9.42
N HIS A 211 -14.86 -10.82 9.62
CA HIS A 211 -14.71 -11.75 8.50
C HIS A 211 -16.06 -12.05 7.81
N ALA A 212 -17.18 -12.02 8.53
CA ALA A 212 -18.51 -12.09 7.93
C ALA A 212 -18.81 -10.83 7.10
N GLU A 213 -18.42 -9.63 7.55
CA GLU A 213 -18.53 -8.39 6.77
C GLU A 213 -17.64 -8.43 5.52
N ILE A 214 -16.40 -8.97 5.63
CA ILE A 214 -15.51 -9.17 4.50
C ILE A 214 -16.16 -10.15 3.47
N ALA A 215 -16.72 -11.25 3.92
CA ALA A 215 -17.42 -12.19 3.05
C ALA A 215 -18.61 -11.51 2.33
N ALA A 216 -19.42 -10.72 3.06
CA ALA A 216 -20.51 -9.96 2.46
C ALA A 216 -20.04 -8.86 1.47
N ALA A 217 -18.80 -8.40 1.59
CA ALA A 217 -18.22 -7.46 0.62
C ALA A 217 -17.82 -8.15 -0.70
N LEU A 218 -17.72 -9.48 -0.72
CA LEU A 218 -17.39 -10.30 -1.90
C LEU A 218 -18.65 -10.78 -2.68
N ASP A 219 -19.85 -10.60 -2.12
CA ASP A 219 -21.12 -10.87 -2.78
C ASP A 219 -21.58 -9.67 -3.64
#